data_63687d8500e7a5e439a0e8253d4ba502
#
_entry.id   63687d8500e7a5e439a0e8253d4ba502
#
_cell.length_a   1.000
_cell.length_b   1.000
_cell.length_c   1.000
_cell.angle_alpha   90.00
_cell.angle_beta   90.00
_cell.angle_gamma   90.00
#
_symmetry.space_group_name_H-M   'P 1'
#
loop_
_entity.id
_entity.type
_entity.pdbx_description
1 polymer ?
#
loop_
_entity_poly.entity_id
_entity_poly.type
_entity_poly.pdbx_seq_one_letter_code
_entity_poly.pdbx_strand_id
1 'polypeptide(L)'
;PIKSLCCQGVLSSMKITIKEGLRSFSILLLIVGISGCGYFQSQSDRDREEGKWPEERLYKMAKEKLDFGSCTGAIEYYEKLQARYPFGIYTQQSQIELAFCYYRTDDPNMAMVTIDRFIKLYPSHPNMAYAFYLRGLINFGRGRGLIDRWLPKDGSQRDPGLSLESFNDFSEVVKSFPESIYVTDARLRMRFLRNQLAQHEVNVANYYMRRGAYVASANRARYVVEKYQQTPSVPEALVLLAKSYKILELN
;
A
#
# COMPACT_ATOMS: atom_id res chain seq x y z
N PRO A 1 49.59 61.18 -12.43
CA PRO A 1 48.28 61.65 -12.05
C PRO A 1 47.19 61.25 -13.08
N ILE A 2 47.02 59.96 -13.46
CA ILE A 2 45.97 59.47 -14.38
C ILE A 2 45.40 58.11 -13.91
N LYS A 3 45.43 57.79 -12.63
CA LYS A 3 44.90 56.50 -12.11
C LYS A 3 43.71 56.60 -11.16
N SER A 4 43.15 57.78 -10.90
CA SER A 4 42.07 57.93 -9.94
C SER A 4 40.67 58.14 -10.52
N LEU A 5 40.50 58.32 -11.85
CA LEU A 5 39.18 58.55 -12.45
C LEU A 5 38.46 57.28 -12.95
N CYS A 6 39.15 56.16 -13.10
CA CYS A 6 38.54 54.93 -13.65
C CYS A 6 37.78 54.10 -12.60
N CYS A 7 38.08 54.21 -11.30
CA CYS A 7 37.41 53.41 -10.28
C CYS A 7 36.06 53.97 -9.78
N GLN A 8 35.81 55.26 -9.96
CA GLN A 8 34.52 55.83 -9.48
C GLN A 8 33.34 55.55 -10.44
N GLY A 9 33.60 55.38 -11.72
CA GLY A 9 32.54 55.04 -12.69
C GLY A 9 31.98 53.61 -12.55
N VAL A 10 32.83 52.63 -12.23
CA VAL A 10 32.46 51.23 -12.06
C VAL A 10 31.64 50.99 -10.80
N LEU A 11 31.99 51.67 -9.70
CA LEU A 11 31.25 51.57 -8.43
C LEU A 11 29.87 52.24 -8.48
N SER A 12 29.71 53.29 -9.30
CA SER A 12 28.43 53.95 -9.49
C SER A 12 27.49 53.10 -10.36
N SER A 13 27.97 52.46 -11.41
CA SER A 13 27.19 51.55 -12.29
C SER A 13 26.76 50.28 -11.52
N MET A 14 27.62 49.72 -10.68
CA MET A 14 27.31 48.54 -9.88
C MET A 14 26.26 48.81 -8.79
N LYS A 15 26.24 50.02 -8.20
CA LYS A 15 25.20 50.42 -7.23
C LYS A 15 23.84 50.64 -7.87
N ILE A 16 23.76 51.07 -9.10
CA ILE A 16 22.51 51.28 -9.83
C ILE A 16 21.89 49.92 -10.20
N THR A 17 22.69 48.95 -10.67
CA THR A 17 22.21 47.58 -11.02
C THR A 17 21.74 46.80 -9.81
N ILE A 18 22.38 46.96 -8.66
CA ILE A 18 21.95 46.29 -7.41
C ILE A 18 20.63 46.91 -6.89
N LYS A 19 20.42 48.20 -7.00
CA LYS A 19 19.16 48.88 -6.59
C LYS A 19 17.99 48.46 -7.50
N GLU A 20 18.20 48.32 -8.79
CA GLU A 20 17.17 47.86 -9.71
C GLU A 20 16.86 46.35 -9.54
N GLY A 21 17.86 45.51 -9.30
CA GLY A 21 17.69 44.09 -8.94
C GLY A 21 16.89 43.89 -7.63
N LEU A 22 17.18 44.73 -6.62
CA LEU A 22 16.45 44.67 -5.33
C LEU A 22 15.00 45.15 -5.47
N ARG A 23 14.75 46.19 -6.30
CA ARG A 23 13.38 46.63 -6.61
C ARG A 23 12.58 45.59 -7.38
N SER A 24 13.16 44.93 -8.41
CA SER A 24 12.54 43.87 -9.16
C SER A 24 12.25 42.65 -8.29
N PHE A 25 13.15 42.27 -7.38
CA PHE A 25 12.96 41.19 -6.43
C PHE A 25 11.85 41.48 -5.42
N SER A 26 11.77 42.74 -4.93
CA SER A 26 10.72 43.19 -4.02
C SER A 26 9.34 43.22 -4.68
N ILE A 27 9.24 43.58 -5.96
CA ILE A 27 8.00 43.57 -6.73
C ILE A 27 7.57 42.13 -7.01
N LEU A 28 8.50 41.19 -7.32
CA LEU A 28 8.22 39.78 -7.51
C LEU A 28 7.68 39.12 -6.22
N LEU A 29 8.26 39.47 -5.05
CA LEU A 29 7.79 38.99 -3.74
C LEU A 29 6.38 39.51 -3.39
N LEU A 30 6.05 40.74 -3.78
CA LEU A 30 4.72 41.34 -3.60
C LEU A 30 3.66 40.68 -4.49
N ILE A 31 4.00 40.31 -5.72
CA ILE A 31 3.09 39.63 -6.66
C ILE A 31 2.78 38.22 -6.17
N VAL A 32 3.77 37.49 -5.63
CA VAL A 32 3.58 36.14 -5.04
C VAL A 32 2.72 36.20 -3.78
N GLY A 33 2.83 37.25 -2.97
CA GLY A 33 2.01 37.44 -1.77
C GLY A 33 0.52 37.73 -2.05
N ILE A 34 0.20 38.37 -3.16
CA ILE A 34 -1.19 38.72 -3.52
C ILE A 34 -1.93 37.51 -4.16
N SER A 35 -1.23 36.66 -4.91
CA SER A 35 -1.83 35.44 -5.50
C SER A 35 -2.14 34.35 -4.48
N GLY A 36 -1.46 34.29 -3.33
CA GLY A 36 -1.70 33.31 -2.29
C GLY A 36 -3.04 33.50 -1.55
N CYS A 37 -3.46 34.76 -1.31
CA CYS A 37 -4.71 35.01 -0.58
C CYS A 37 -5.97 34.61 -1.35
N GLY A 38 -6.00 34.76 -2.66
CA GLY A 38 -7.17 34.41 -3.48
C GLY A 38 -7.41 32.92 -3.58
N TYR A 39 -6.35 32.11 -3.62
CA TYR A 39 -6.44 30.65 -3.65
C TYR A 39 -6.98 30.07 -2.34
N PHE A 40 -6.53 30.60 -1.21
CA PHE A 40 -6.97 30.15 0.12
C PHE A 40 -8.43 30.49 0.40
N GLN A 41 -8.90 31.64 -0.05
CA GLN A 41 -10.27 32.07 0.12
C GLN A 41 -11.24 31.27 -0.77
N SER A 42 -10.84 30.94 -2.00
CA SER A 42 -11.60 30.07 -2.91
C SER A 42 -11.74 28.64 -2.39
N GLN A 43 -10.74 28.12 -1.68
CA GLN A 43 -10.80 26.79 -1.06
C GLN A 43 -11.78 26.79 0.14
N SER A 44 -11.69 27.80 1.00
CA SER A 44 -12.58 27.94 2.17
C SER A 44 -14.06 28.07 1.79
N ASP A 45 -14.36 28.78 0.70
CA ASP A 45 -15.74 28.92 0.22
C ASP A 45 -16.29 27.62 -0.36
N ARG A 46 -15.49 26.88 -1.10
CA ARG A 46 -15.84 25.53 -1.58
C ARG A 46 -16.10 24.57 -0.42
N ASP A 47 -15.22 24.50 0.57
CA ASP A 47 -15.38 23.65 1.74
C ASP A 47 -16.65 24.00 2.53
N ARG A 48 -17.03 25.28 2.59
CA ARG A 48 -18.24 25.75 3.24
C ARG A 48 -19.51 25.38 2.47
N GLU A 49 -19.49 25.43 1.15
CA GLU A 49 -20.59 24.96 0.31
C GLU A 49 -20.72 23.44 0.31
N GLU A 50 -19.63 22.71 0.16
CA GLU A 50 -19.61 21.25 0.27
C GLU A 50 -20.06 20.79 1.66
N GLY A 51 -19.83 21.62 2.69
CA GLY A 51 -20.34 21.44 4.04
C GLY A 51 -21.85 21.30 4.15
N LYS A 52 -22.61 21.73 3.15
CA LYS A 52 -24.09 21.67 3.12
C LYS A 52 -24.60 20.53 2.23
N TRP A 53 -23.73 19.80 1.55
CA TRP A 53 -24.15 18.78 0.60
C TRP A 53 -24.82 17.59 1.32
N PRO A 54 -25.92 17.07 0.78
CA PRO A 54 -26.54 15.85 1.28
C PRO A 54 -25.66 14.63 0.96
N GLU A 55 -25.91 13.54 1.66
CA GLU A 55 -25.18 12.26 1.54
C GLU A 55 -25.08 11.77 0.10
N GLU A 56 -26.19 11.78 -0.62
CA GLU A 56 -26.25 11.34 -2.02
C GLU A 56 -25.31 12.14 -2.93
N ARG A 57 -25.23 13.45 -2.73
CA ARG A 57 -24.37 14.33 -3.54
C ARG A 57 -22.89 14.04 -3.27
N LEU A 58 -22.51 13.84 -2.01
CA LEU A 58 -21.13 13.48 -1.65
C LEU A 58 -20.75 12.15 -2.26
N TYR A 59 -21.62 11.14 -2.15
CA TYR A 59 -21.39 9.83 -2.74
C TYR A 59 -21.25 9.90 -4.28
N LYS A 60 -22.14 10.63 -4.94
CA LYS A 60 -22.11 10.81 -6.40
C LYS A 60 -20.83 11.47 -6.86
N MET A 61 -20.37 12.51 -6.18
CA MET A 61 -19.09 13.17 -6.51
C MET A 61 -17.90 12.26 -6.31
N ALA A 62 -17.87 11.50 -5.21
CA ALA A 62 -16.83 10.50 -4.98
C ALA A 62 -16.81 9.44 -6.08
N LYS A 63 -18.00 8.94 -6.45
CA LYS A 63 -18.16 7.93 -7.49
C LYS A 63 -17.73 8.43 -8.87
N GLU A 64 -18.11 9.63 -9.24
CA GLU A 64 -17.65 10.27 -10.47
C GLU A 64 -16.10 10.35 -10.53
N LYS A 65 -15.45 10.79 -9.42
CA LYS A 65 -14.00 10.82 -9.35
C LYS A 65 -13.38 9.44 -9.51
N LEU A 66 -13.97 8.42 -8.86
CA LEU A 66 -13.52 7.04 -8.96
C LEU A 66 -13.65 6.51 -10.39
N ASP A 67 -14.79 6.75 -11.05
CA ASP A 67 -15.08 6.29 -12.41
C ASP A 67 -14.16 6.95 -13.45
N PHE A 68 -13.73 8.19 -13.19
CA PHE A 68 -12.66 8.87 -13.95
C PHE A 68 -11.24 8.41 -13.58
N GLY A 69 -11.09 7.42 -12.68
CA GLY A 69 -9.80 6.87 -12.27
C GLY A 69 -9.04 7.70 -11.24
N SER A 70 -9.63 8.79 -10.72
CA SER A 70 -9.01 9.64 -9.71
C SER A 70 -9.31 9.16 -8.30
N CYS A 71 -8.58 8.12 -7.83
CA CYS A 71 -8.74 7.62 -6.46
C CYS A 71 -8.43 8.70 -5.41
N THR A 72 -7.42 9.55 -5.62
CA THR A 72 -7.11 10.65 -4.69
C THR A 72 -8.28 11.61 -4.52
N GLY A 73 -8.93 12.01 -5.63
CA GLY A 73 -10.11 12.88 -5.57
C GLY A 73 -11.33 12.18 -4.96
N ALA A 74 -11.48 10.86 -5.17
CA ALA A 74 -12.57 10.08 -4.59
C ALA A 74 -12.43 9.93 -3.06
N ILE A 75 -11.21 9.72 -2.56
CA ILE A 75 -10.89 9.62 -1.12
C ILE A 75 -11.45 10.83 -0.37
N GLU A 76 -11.18 12.03 -0.86
CA GLU A 76 -11.64 13.28 -0.21
C GLU A 76 -13.14 13.29 0.03
N TYR A 77 -13.94 12.93 -0.98
CA TYR A 77 -15.40 12.94 -0.86
C TYR A 77 -15.95 11.77 -0.05
N TYR A 78 -15.33 10.57 -0.13
CA TYR A 78 -15.71 9.44 0.72
C TYR A 78 -15.41 9.71 2.19
N GLU A 79 -14.27 10.33 2.53
CA GLU A 79 -13.95 10.73 3.89
C GLU A 79 -14.94 11.78 4.42
N LYS A 80 -15.25 12.81 3.64
CA LYS A 80 -16.29 13.81 3.97
C LYS A 80 -17.65 13.15 4.21
N LEU A 81 -18.01 12.16 3.38
CA LEU A 81 -19.26 11.43 3.51
C LEU A 81 -19.29 10.63 4.83
N GLN A 82 -18.26 9.84 5.11
CA GLN A 82 -18.21 9.02 6.32
C GLN A 82 -18.12 9.84 7.60
N ALA A 83 -17.41 10.96 7.57
CA ALA A 83 -17.31 11.87 8.71
C ALA A 83 -18.66 12.53 9.07
N ARG A 84 -19.47 12.84 8.07
CA ARG A 84 -20.74 13.56 8.24
C ARG A 84 -21.94 12.63 8.40
N TYR A 85 -21.95 11.53 7.68
CA TYR A 85 -23.05 10.58 7.64
C TYR A 85 -22.57 9.16 7.99
N PRO A 86 -22.09 8.92 9.24
CA PRO A 86 -21.47 7.64 9.61
C PRO A 86 -22.43 6.45 9.56
N PHE A 87 -23.72 6.69 9.56
CA PHE A 87 -24.79 5.67 9.50
C PHE A 87 -25.69 5.83 8.27
N GLY A 88 -25.24 6.56 7.27
CA GLY A 88 -25.98 6.79 6.05
C GLY A 88 -26.11 5.56 5.16
N ILE A 89 -27.06 5.62 4.23
CA ILE A 89 -27.32 4.49 3.29
C ILE A 89 -26.16 4.24 2.35
N TYR A 90 -25.39 5.27 2.01
CA TYR A 90 -24.21 5.15 1.13
C TYR A 90 -22.92 4.81 1.88
N THR A 91 -22.93 4.87 3.22
CA THR A 91 -21.72 4.69 4.03
C THR A 91 -21.12 3.31 3.87
N GLN A 92 -21.92 2.25 3.81
CA GLN A 92 -21.46 0.88 3.65
C GLN A 92 -20.70 0.71 2.32
N GLN A 93 -21.31 1.15 1.22
CA GLN A 93 -20.66 1.05 -0.10
C GLN A 93 -19.43 1.96 -0.19
N SER A 94 -19.52 3.17 0.38
CA SER A 94 -18.39 4.11 0.38
C SER A 94 -17.15 3.57 1.12
N GLN A 95 -17.32 2.76 2.17
CA GLN A 95 -16.19 2.16 2.88
C GLN A 95 -15.41 1.18 2.03
N ILE A 96 -16.08 0.34 1.24
CA ILE A 96 -15.40 -0.58 0.33
C ILE A 96 -14.65 0.19 -0.76
N GLU A 97 -15.31 1.19 -1.35
CA GLU A 97 -14.73 1.98 -2.43
C GLU A 97 -13.58 2.86 -1.92
N LEU A 98 -13.66 3.36 -0.69
CA LEU A 98 -12.58 4.08 -0.02
C LEU A 98 -11.38 3.16 0.24
N ALA A 99 -11.61 1.94 0.77
CA ALA A 99 -10.54 0.96 0.97
C ALA A 99 -9.85 0.60 -0.35
N PHE A 100 -10.61 0.44 -1.44
CA PHE A 100 -10.06 0.24 -2.78
C PHE A 100 -9.22 1.44 -3.23
N CYS A 101 -9.70 2.67 -3.01
CA CYS A 101 -8.94 3.87 -3.37
C CYS A 101 -7.62 3.98 -2.59
N TYR A 102 -7.61 3.72 -1.29
CA TYR A 102 -6.36 3.68 -0.52
C TYR A 102 -5.39 2.60 -1.01
N TYR A 103 -5.92 1.42 -1.36
CA TYR A 103 -5.10 0.37 -1.98
C TYR A 103 -4.48 0.82 -3.32
N ARG A 104 -5.24 1.53 -4.15
CA ARG A 104 -4.79 2.05 -5.45
C ARG A 104 -3.79 3.20 -5.34
N THR A 105 -3.87 4.01 -4.29
CA THR A 105 -2.96 5.13 -4.01
C THR A 105 -1.73 4.72 -3.19
N ASP A 106 -1.51 3.41 -3.01
CA ASP A 106 -0.37 2.84 -2.29
C ASP A 106 -0.31 3.24 -0.81
N ASP A 107 -1.50 3.39 -0.19
CA ASP A 107 -1.65 3.53 1.26
C ASP A 107 -2.26 2.24 1.87
N PRO A 108 -1.46 1.18 2.04
CA PRO A 108 -1.96 -0.09 2.52
C PRO A 108 -2.42 -0.05 3.99
N ASN A 109 -1.94 0.91 4.77
CA ASN A 109 -2.34 1.01 6.18
C ASN A 109 -3.77 1.53 6.29
N MET A 110 -4.10 2.62 5.59
CA MET A 110 -5.46 3.15 5.57
C MET A 110 -6.42 2.19 4.87
N ALA A 111 -5.98 1.52 3.79
CA ALA A 111 -6.75 0.49 3.14
C ALA A 111 -7.12 -0.65 4.11
N MET A 112 -6.16 -1.14 4.90
CA MET A 112 -6.37 -2.21 5.88
C MET A 112 -7.35 -1.80 6.97
N VAL A 113 -7.12 -0.65 7.60
CA VAL A 113 -8.00 -0.13 8.66
C VAL A 113 -9.44 0.03 8.16
N THR A 114 -9.60 0.53 6.93
CA THR A 114 -10.92 0.79 6.35
C THR A 114 -11.64 -0.52 6.01
N ILE A 115 -10.96 -1.49 5.41
CA ILE A 115 -11.58 -2.77 5.04
C ILE A 115 -11.88 -3.65 6.25
N ASP A 116 -11.03 -3.67 7.28
CA ASP A 116 -11.27 -4.39 8.53
C ASP A 116 -12.48 -3.82 9.27
N ARG A 117 -12.62 -2.50 9.29
CA ARG A 117 -13.82 -1.84 9.84
C ARG A 117 -15.07 -2.29 9.09
N PHE A 118 -15.04 -2.32 7.76
CA PHE A 118 -16.16 -2.77 6.95
C PHE A 118 -16.56 -4.22 7.28
N ILE A 119 -15.60 -5.14 7.26
CA ILE A 119 -15.84 -6.57 7.54
C ILE A 119 -16.44 -6.77 8.94
N LYS A 120 -15.96 -5.99 9.93
CA LYS A 120 -16.44 -6.08 11.30
C LYS A 120 -17.85 -5.52 11.49
N LEU A 121 -18.16 -4.41 10.83
CA LEU A 121 -19.45 -3.72 11.01
C LEU A 121 -20.58 -4.32 10.15
N TYR A 122 -20.25 -4.89 8.99
CA TYR A 122 -21.24 -5.34 8.02
C TYR A 122 -21.04 -6.80 7.57
N PRO A 123 -21.02 -7.78 8.50
CA PRO A 123 -20.66 -9.17 8.19
C PRO A 123 -21.60 -9.88 7.20
N SER A 124 -22.84 -9.36 7.03
CA SER A 124 -23.82 -9.91 6.10
C SER A 124 -23.95 -9.12 4.79
N HIS A 125 -23.01 -8.20 4.51
CA HIS A 125 -23.10 -7.39 3.31
C HIS A 125 -22.87 -8.21 2.03
N PRO A 126 -23.60 -7.98 0.93
CA PRO A 126 -23.44 -8.74 -0.33
C PRO A 126 -22.02 -8.74 -0.90
N ASN A 127 -21.27 -7.65 -0.70
CA ASN A 127 -19.91 -7.50 -1.19
C ASN A 127 -18.83 -8.06 -0.22
N MET A 128 -19.21 -8.94 0.73
CA MET A 128 -18.27 -9.51 1.69
C MET A 128 -17.15 -10.32 1.01
N ALA A 129 -17.50 -11.06 -0.06
CA ALA A 129 -16.51 -11.77 -0.86
C ALA A 129 -15.44 -10.83 -1.43
N TYR A 130 -15.85 -9.66 -1.92
CA TYR A 130 -14.93 -8.65 -2.41
C TYR A 130 -14.10 -8.03 -1.27
N ALA A 131 -14.70 -7.82 -0.10
CA ALA A 131 -14.01 -7.26 1.06
C ALA A 131 -12.84 -8.17 1.51
N PHE A 132 -13.06 -9.48 1.65
CA PHE A 132 -11.99 -10.44 1.95
C PHE A 132 -10.96 -10.53 0.82
N TYR A 133 -11.40 -10.51 -0.43
CA TYR A 133 -10.51 -10.50 -1.58
C TYR A 133 -9.61 -9.26 -1.60
N LEU A 134 -10.18 -8.06 -1.38
CA LEU A 134 -9.42 -6.80 -1.31
C LEU A 134 -8.45 -6.82 -0.13
N ARG A 135 -8.85 -7.30 1.05
CA ARG A 135 -7.97 -7.45 2.21
C ARG A 135 -6.80 -8.38 1.90
N GLY A 136 -7.07 -9.49 1.24
CA GLY A 136 -6.03 -10.39 0.73
C GLY A 136 -5.06 -9.71 -0.24
N LEU A 137 -5.56 -8.86 -1.15
CA LEU A 137 -4.71 -8.06 -2.07
C LEU A 137 -3.84 -7.05 -1.32
N ILE A 138 -4.39 -6.38 -0.31
CA ILE A 138 -3.67 -5.41 0.51
C ILE A 138 -2.52 -6.12 1.23
N ASN A 139 -2.79 -7.25 1.93
CA ASN A 139 -1.76 -8.05 2.61
C ASN A 139 -0.72 -8.61 1.61
N PHE A 140 -1.17 -9.03 0.43
CA PHE A 140 -0.28 -9.49 -0.64
C PHE A 140 0.68 -8.40 -1.12
N GLY A 141 0.23 -7.14 -1.14
CA GLY A 141 1.01 -5.97 -1.51
C GLY A 141 1.90 -5.43 -0.39
N ARG A 142 1.50 -5.58 0.88
CA ARG A 142 2.27 -5.14 2.04
C ARG A 142 3.64 -5.83 2.07
N GLY A 143 4.65 -5.10 2.48
CA GLY A 143 6.03 -5.62 2.47
C GLY A 143 6.71 -5.58 1.10
N ARG A 144 6.04 -5.14 0.04
CA ARG A 144 6.65 -4.77 -1.23
C ARG A 144 7.06 -3.31 -1.15
N GLY A 145 8.34 -3.05 -0.84
CA GLY A 145 8.87 -1.68 -0.89
C GLY A 145 8.92 -1.15 -2.33
N LEU A 146 9.03 0.18 -2.48
CA LEU A 146 9.24 0.83 -3.78
C LEU A 146 10.42 0.22 -4.54
N ILE A 147 11.46 -0.23 -3.82
CA ILE A 147 12.66 -0.87 -4.38
C ILE A 147 12.36 -2.25 -4.96
N ASP A 148 11.39 -3.00 -4.41
CA ASP A 148 11.02 -4.34 -4.89
C ASP A 148 10.37 -4.32 -6.29
N ARG A 149 9.88 -3.16 -6.72
CA ARG A 149 9.36 -2.94 -8.09
C ARG A 149 10.49 -2.90 -9.12
N TRP A 150 11.70 -2.46 -8.72
CA TRP A 150 12.88 -2.30 -9.59
C TRP A 150 13.90 -3.45 -9.42
N LEU A 151 13.96 -4.04 -8.23
CA LEU A 151 14.82 -5.17 -7.89
C LEU A 151 13.94 -6.28 -7.30
N PRO A 152 13.43 -7.21 -8.12
CA PRO A 152 12.63 -8.33 -7.64
C PRO A 152 13.44 -9.18 -6.67
N LYS A 153 13.16 -9.06 -5.38
CA LYS A 153 13.68 -9.97 -4.36
C LYS A 153 12.87 -11.26 -4.38
N ASP A 154 13.55 -12.36 -4.04
CA ASP A 154 12.88 -13.63 -3.80
C ASP A 154 11.82 -13.44 -2.70
N GLY A 155 10.56 -13.67 -3.05
CA GLY A 155 9.43 -13.49 -2.15
C GLY A 155 9.49 -14.37 -0.89
N SER A 156 10.27 -15.45 -0.92
CA SER A 156 10.51 -16.34 0.23
C SER A 156 11.36 -15.72 1.34
N GLN A 157 12.00 -14.58 1.08
CA GLN A 157 12.79 -13.82 2.07
C GLN A 157 11.96 -12.74 2.79
N ARG A 158 10.69 -12.61 2.45
CA ARG A 158 9.76 -11.66 3.08
C ARG A 158 9.23 -12.18 4.40
N ASP A 159 8.58 -11.29 5.15
CA ASP A 159 7.83 -11.65 6.35
C ASP A 159 6.76 -12.70 6.00
N PRO A 160 6.88 -13.94 6.49
CA PRO A 160 5.90 -14.97 6.23
C PRO A 160 4.53 -14.66 6.84
N GLY A 161 4.46 -13.79 7.86
CA GLY A 161 3.22 -13.39 8.51
C GLY A 161 2.24 -12.75 7.54
N LEU A 162 2.67 -11.75 6.77
CA LEU A 162 1.83 -11.08 5.77
C LEU A 162 1.39 -12.04 4.65
N SER A 163 2.26 -12.95 4.23
CA SER A 163 1.93 -13.99 3.25
C SER A 163 0.87 -14.96 3.78
N LEU A 164 0.95 -15.31 5.06
CA LEU A 164 -0.03 -16.17 5.72
C LEU A 164 -1.38 -15.46 5.90
N GLU A 165 -1.38 -14.19 6.32
CA GLU A 165 -2.60 -13.38 6.42
C GLU A 165 -3.30 -13.28 5.06
N SER A 166 -2.55 -12.95 4.00
CA SER A 166 -3.08 -12.90 2.63
C SER A 166 -3.65 -14.25 2.18
N PHE A 167 -2.95 -15.36 2.48
CA PHE A 167 -3.44 -16.71 2.19
C PHE A 167 -4.75 -17.01 2.90
N ASN A 168 -4.87 -16.63 4.18
CA ASN A 168 -6.09 -16.85 4.97
C ASN A 168 -7.26 -16.04 4.41
N ASP A 169 -7.03 -14.77 4.01
CA ASP A 169 -8.05 -13.93 3.39
C ASP A 169 -8.58 -14.52 2.10
N PHE A 170 -7.69 -14.95 1.19
CA PHE A 170 -8.10 -15.63 -0.04
C PHE A 170 -8.76 -16.99 0.24
N SER A 171 -8.31 -17.70 1.27
CA SER A 171 -8.95 -18.97 1.70
C SER A 171 -10.39 -18.74 2.16
N GLU A 172 -10.65 -17.62 2.86
CA GLU A 172 -12.01 -17.23 3.27
C GLU A 172 -12.91 -16.99 2.06
N VAL A 173 -12.39 -16.29 1.03
CA VAL A 173 -13.15 -16.11 -0.24
C VAL A 173 -13.52 -17.45 -0.86
N VAL A 174 -12.58 -18.40 -0.94
CA VAL A 174 -12.80 -19.70 -1.58
C VAL A 174 -13.75 -20.58 -0.79
N LYS A 175 -13.72 -20.53 0.55
CA LYS A 175 -14.53 -21.38 1.44
C LYS A 175 -15.94 -20.85 1.63
N SER A 176 -16.05 -19.56 1.95
CA SER A 176 -17.32 -18.95 2.35
C SER A 176 -18.10 -18.37 1.17
N PHE A 177 -17.44 -18.13 0.03
CA PHE A 177 -18.07 -17.54 -1.16
C PHE A 177 -17.70 -18.29 -2.44
N PRO A 178 -17.99 -19.60 -2.55
CA PRO A 178 -17.51 -20.46 -3.65
C PRO A 178 -18.01 -20.04 -5.04
N GLU A 179 -19.15 -19.35 -5.11
CA GLU A 179 -19.75 -18.85 -6.36
C GLU A 179 -19.26 -17.45 -6.75
N SER A 180 -18.37 -16.86 -5.96
CA SER A 180 -17.86 -15.52 -6.23
C SER A 180 -16.92 -15.50 -7.44
N ILE A 181 -17.02 -14.45 -8.25
CA ILE A 181 -16.12 -14.21 -9.41
C ILE A 181 -14.64 -14.12 -8.99
N TYR A 182 -14.35 -13.82 -7.72
CA TYR A 182 -12.99 -13.68 -7.19
C TYR A 182 -12.31 -15.03 -6.87
N VAL A 183 -13.05 -16.12 -6.83
CA VAL A 183 -12.55 -17.45 -6.41
C VAL A 183 -11.41 -17.96 -7.28
N THR A 184 -11.50 -17.78 -8.59
CA THR A 184 -10.48 -18.27 -9.52
C THR A 184 -9.13 -17.58 -9.28
N ASP A 185 -9.12 -16.25 -9.18
CA ASP A 185 -7.90 -15.49 -8.90
C ASP A 185 -7.39 -15.75 -7.46
N ALA A 186 -8.29 -15.84 -6.49
CA ALA A 186 -7.93 -16.17 -5.10
C ALA A 186 -7.18 -17.51 -5.03
N ARG A 187 -7.63 -18.56 -5.72
CA ARG A 187 -6.95 -19.86 -5.78
C ARG A 187 -5.56 -19.79 -6.41
N LEU A 188 -5.39 -18.97 -7.46
CA LEU A 188 -4.08 -18.76 -8.09
C LEU A 188 -3.11 -18.09 -7.12
N ARG A 189 -3.57 -17.05 -6.41
CA ARG A 189 -2.76 -16.36 -5.40
C ARG A 189 -2.43 -17.25 -4.21
N MET A 190 -3.38 -18.04 -3.73
CA MET A 190 -3.14 -19.01 -2.67
C MET A 190 -2.05 -20.02 -3.06
N ARG A 191 -2.06 -20.53 -4.30
CA ARG A 191 -1.00 -21.42 -4.78
C ARG A 191 0.35 -20.75 -4.79
N PHE A 192 0.42 -19.52 -5.27
CA PHE A 192 1.65 -18.73 -5.27
C PHE A 192 2.18 -18.51 -3.84
N LEU A 193 1.30 -18.05 -2.92
CA LEU A 193 1.66 -17.82 -1.51
C LEU A 193 2.11 -19.09 -0.82
N ARG A 194 1.42 -20.22 -1.08
CA ARG A 194 1.80 -21.52 -0.54
C ARG A 194 3.22 -21.94 -0.97
N ASN A 195 3.56 -21.72 -2.24
CA ASN A 195 4.91 -22.01 -2.74
C ASN A 195 5.95 -21.09 -2.09
N GLN A 196 5.65 -19.80 -1.89
CA GLN A 196 6.55 -18.87 -1.20
C GLN A 196 6.76 -19.26 0.25
N LEU A 197 5.71 -19.62 0.99
CA LEU A 197 5.79 -20.05 2.39
C LEU A 197 6.61 -21.34 2.50
N ALA A 198 6.42 -22.30 1.60
CA ALA A 198 7.20 -23.53 1.58
C ALA A 198 8.70 -23.23 1.33
N GLN A 199 9.01 -22.35 0.38
CA GLN A 199 10.40 -21.98 0.09
C GLN A 199 11.03 -21.21 1.26
N HIS A 200 10.27 -20.37 1.96
CA HIS A 200 10.73 -19.70 3.18
C HIS A 200 11.20 -20.74 4.22
N GLU A 201 10.39 -21.77 4.50
CA GLU A 201 10.74 -22.81 5.47
C GLU A 201 11.98 -23.61 5.03
N VAL A 202 12.15 -23.89 3.73
CA VAL A 202 13.36 -24.51 3.18
C VAL A 202 14.58 -23.61 3.37
N ASN A 203 14.46 -22.30 3.14
CA ASN A 203 15.54 -21.35 3.36
C ASN A 203 15.96 -21.31 4.83
N VAL A 204 14.98 -21.37 5.76
CA VAL A 204 15.23 -21.47 7.20
C VAL A 204 15.92 -22.80 7.56
N ALA A 205 15.47 -23.91 6.98
CA ALA A 205 16.10 -25.23 7.18
C ALA A 205 17.56 -25.23 6.70
N ASN A 206 17.83 -24.68 5.52
CA ASN A 206 19.18 -24.49 4.98
C ASN A 206 20.06 -23.61 5.88
N TYR A 207 19.50 -22.54 6.45
CA TYR A 207 20.21 -21.70 7.40
C TYR A 207 20.66 -22.52 8.63
N TYR A 208 19.75 -23.29 9.23
CA TYR A 208 20.09 -24.15 10.38
C TYR A 208 21.08 -25.25 10.02
N MET A 209 20.97 -25.84 8.83
CA MET A 209 21.94 -26.82 8.32
C MET A 209 23.37 -26.25 8.29
N ARG A 210 23.55 -25.04 7.74
CA ARG A 210 24.84 -24.36 7.70
C ARG A 210 25.39 -23.99 9.08
N ARG A 211 24.51 -23.83 10.08
CA ARG A 211 24.90 -23.53 11.47
C ARG A 211 25.14 -24.77 12.34
N GLY A 212 25.05 -25.99 11.76
CA GLY A 212 25.18 -27.23 12.51
C GLY A 212 24.00 -27.57 13.44
N ALA A 213 22.91 -26.81 13.36
CA ALA A 213 21.69 -27.05 14.14
C ALA A 213 20.78 -28.06 13.42
N TYR A 214 21.24 -29.31 13.31
CA TYR A 214 20.65 -30.34 12.46
C TYR A 214 19.22 -30.72 12.88
N VAL A 215 18.91 -30.75 14.21
CA VAL A 215 17.57 -30.99 14.71
C VAL A 215 16.59 -29.89 14.26
N ALA A 216 17.01 -28.63 14.32
CA ALA A 216 16.18 -27.52 13.87
C ALA A 216 15.97 -27.57 12.35
N SER A 217 17.01 -27.89 11.58
CA SER A 217 16.92 -28.09 10.14
C SER A 217 15.94 -29.21 9.79
N ALA A 218 16.05 -30.38 10.44
CA ALA A 218 15.13 -31.50 10.25
C ALA A 218 13.66 -31.13 10.53
N ASN A 219 13.40 -30.40 11.63
CA ASN A 219 12.06 -30.00 11.99
C ASN A 219 11.44 -29.06 10.95
N ARG A 220 12.19 -28.08 10.43
CA ARG A 220 11.72 -27.20 9.37
C ARG A 220 11.49 -27.93 8.05
N ALA A 221 12.40 -28.81 7.67
CA ALA A 221 12.26 -29.61 6.46
C ALA A 221 11.05 -30.56 6.55
N ARG A 222 10.85 -31.22 7.71
CA ARG A 222 9.67 -32.06 7.97
C ARG A 222 8.38 -31.26 7.85
N TYR A 223 8.34 -30.03 8.41
CA TYR A 223 7.18 -29.17 8.33
C TYR A 223 6.78 -28.90 6.86
N VAL A 224 7.75 -28.69 5.96
CA VAL A 224 7.48 -28.53 4.52
C VAL A 224 6.84 -29.78 3.94
N VAL A 225 7.40 -30.96 4.21
CA VAL A 225 6.90 -32.24 3.70
C VAL A 225 5.48 -32.55 4.17
N GLU A 226 5.15 -32.20 5.42
CA GLU A 226 3.86 -32.47 6.02
C GLU A 226 2.78 -31.42 5.65
N LYS A 227 3.14 -30.14 5.64
CA LYS A 227 2.18 -29.03 5.49
C LYS A 227 2.11 -28.42 4.09
N TYR A 228 3.19 -28.50 3.34
CA TYR A 228 3.30 -27.90 2.00
C TYR A 228 3.45 -28.95 0.89
N GLN A 229 2.72 -30.05 1.01
CA GLN A 229 2.67 -31.09 -0.04
C GLN A 229 2.32 -30.47 -1.40
N GLN A 230 2.84 -31.04 -2.49
CA GLN A 230 2.63 -30.59 -3.86
C GLN A 230 3.23 -29.19 -4.18
N THR A 231 4.17 -28.71 -3.36
CA THR A 231 4.95 -27.53 -3.70
C THR A 231 6.30 -27.91 -4.32
N PRO A 232 6.88 -27.04 -5.16
CA PRO A 232 8.23 -27.27 -5.74
C PRO A 232 9.34 -27.41 -4.70
N SER A 233 9.12 -26.97 -3.45
CA SER A 233 10.09 -26.99 -2.36
C SER A 233 10.20 -28.37 -1.66
N VAL A 234 9.28 -29.30 -1.90
CA VAL A 234 9.26 -30.61 -1.23
C VAL A 234 10.51 -31.45 -1.53
N PRO A 235 11.01 -31.57 -2.77
CA PRO A 235 12.22 -32.35 -3.05
C PRO A 235 13.44 -31.84 -2.27
N GLU A 236 13.65 -30.54 -2.20
CA GLU A 236 14.75 -29.94 -1.45
C GLU A 236 14.60 -30.17 0.05
N ALA A 237 13.36 -30.05 0.57
CA ALA A 237 13.07 -30.35 1.98
C ALA A 237 13.38 -31.81 2.34
N LEU A 238 13.03 -32.76 1.48
CA LEU A 238 13.36 -34.18 1.68
C LEU A 238 14.88 -34.41 1.73
N VAL A 239 15.64 -33.77 0.86
CA VAL A 239 17.10 -33.85 0.87
C VAL A 239 17.69 -33.31 2.17
N LEU A 240 17.20 -32.15 2.66
CA LEU A 240 17.62 -31.56 3.93
C LEU A 240 17.27 -32.45 5.12
N LEU A 241 16.08 -33.04 5.11
CA LEU A 241 15.62 -33.96 6.15
C LEU A 241 16.52 -35.20 6.22
N ALA A 242 16.78 -35.83 5.08
CA ALA A 242 17.66 -37.01 4.99
C ALA A 242 19.10 -36.70 5.43
N LYS A 243 19.66 -35.56 5.00
CA LYS A 243 21.00 -35.12 5.43
C LYS A 243 21.04 -34.88 6.95
N SER A 244 20.02 -34.23 7.52
CA SER A 244 19.94 -33.98 8.95
C SER A 244 19.91 -35.28 9.75
N TYR A 245 19.08 -36.25 9.35
CA TYR A 245 18.96 -37.54 10.01
C TYR A 245 20.23 -38.35 9.93
N LYS A 246 20.88 -38.37 8.75
CA LYS A 246 22.17 -39.06 8.58
C LYS A 246 23.25 -38.52 9.51
N ILE A 247 23.33 -37.19 9.69
CA ILE A 247 24.32 -36.57 10.58
C ILE A 247 23.98 -36.85 12.07
N LEU A 248 22.69 -36.92 12.39
CA LEU A 248 22.25 -37.24 13.75
C LEU A 248 22.24 -38.74 14.06
N GLU A 249 22.67 -39.60 13.10
CA GLU A 249 22.63 -41.06 13.20
C GLU A 249 21.23 -41.62 13.47
N LEU A 250 20.19 -40.88 13.08
CA LEU A 250 18.79 -41.27 13.22
C LEU A 250 18.39 -41.98 11.89
N ASN A 251 18.27 -43.30 11.95
CA ASN A 251 17.83 -44.17 10.83
C ASN A 251 16.32 -44.35 10.82
#